data_c8de80edb513c3fda8faa21b9e22d12c
#
_entry.id   c8de80edb513c3fda8faa21b9e22d12c
#
_cell.length_a   1.000
_cell.length_b   1.000
_cell.length_c   1.000
_cell.angle_alpha   90.00
_cell.angle_beta   90.00
_cell.angle_gamma   90.00
#
_symmetry.space_group_name_H-M   'P 1'
#
loop_
_entity.id
_entity.type
_entity.pdbx_description
1 polymer ?
#
loop_
_entity_poly.entity_id
_entity_poly.type
_entity_poly.pdbx_seq_one_letter_code
_entity_poly.pdbx_strand_id
1 'polypeptide(L)'
;LVTAERLEGVINQIRKIDFSVFYREVLFSDPDKGINHENIMKEVLPDIILMPNAGTKAMMWQETAGVKRDTSARFMFPIFTAVDLEDMMIETMGRYRWEICRKIQGVHWNDIREKSLTAEYCDYMQFYRKNFELSADAKEKLKNALFRAKNNYREVFVKDYQNWIKYESRGSYRLNKVSRQILMTYC
;
A
#
# COMPACT_ATOMS: atom_id res chain seq x y z
N LEU A 1 -20.20 -0.55 -15.42
CA LEU A 1 -20.67 0.19 -14.26
C LEU A 1 -20.01 -0.35 -12.99
N VAL A 2 -19.45 0.53 -12.19
CA VAL A 2 -18.88 0.22 -10.88
C VAL A 2 -19.98 0.35 -9.83
N THR A 3 -20.11 -0.65 -8.96
CA THR A 3 -21.08 -0.65 -7.86
C THR A 3 -20.36 -0.93 -6.54
N ALA A 4 -21.00 -0.56 -5.43
CA ALA A 4 -20.47 -0.82 -4.09
C ALA A 4 -20.23 -2.32 -3.86
N GLU A 5 -21.18 -3.15 -4.23
CA GLU A 5 -21.10 -4.62 -4.09
C GLU A 5 -19.89 -5.20 -4.85
N ARG A 6 -19.63 -4.73 -6.08
CA ARG A 6 -18.46 -5.19 -6.85
C ARG A 6 -17.17 -4.76 -6.17
N LEU A 7 -17.10 -3.54 -5.67
CA LEU A 7 -15.92 -3.04 -4.94
C LEU A 7 -15.69 -3.80 -3.64
N GLU A 8 -16.73 -4.08 -2.88
CA GLU A 8 -16.64 -4.91 -1.68
C GLU A 8 -16.16 -6.34 -2.00
N GLY A 9 -16.66 -6.93 -3.07
CA GLY A 9 -16.19 -8.24 -3.52
C GLY A 9 -14.71 -8.25 -3.84
N VAL A 10 -14.23 -7.26 -4.57
CA VAL A 10 -12.81 -7.15 -4.97
C VAL A 10 -11.92 -6.87 -3.75
N ILE A 11 -12.29 -5.92 -2.91
CA ILE A 11 -11.48 -5.58 -1.73
C ILE A 11 -11.37 -6.78 -0.76
N ASN A 12 -12.43 -7.55 -0.60
CA ASN A 12 -12.43 -8.73 0.26
C ASN A 12 -11.55 -9.85 -0.32
N GLN A 13 -11.48 -10.00 -1.63
CA GLN A 13 -10.56 -10.95 -2.25
C GLN A 13 -9.10 -10.56 -2.05
N ILE A 14 -8.77 -9.27 -2.22
CA ILE A 14 -7.41 -8.77 -1.99
C ILE A 14 -7.01 -8.94 -0.51
N ARG A 15 -7.92 -8.69 0.42
CA ARG A 15 -7.69 -8.86 1.86
C ARG A 15 -7.41 -10.30 2.27
N LYS A 16 -7.78 -11.30 1.48
CA LYS A 16 -7.38 -12.69 1.73
C LYS A 16 -5.88 -12.92 1.51
N ILE A 17 -5.25 -12.11 0.68
CA ILE A 17 -3.82 -12.15 0.37
C ILE A 17 -3.07 -11.20 1.30
N ASP A 18 -3.49 -9.94 1.32
CA ASP A 18 -2.98 -8.90 2.20
C ASP A 18 -3.95 -8.66 3.37
N PHE A 19 -3.98 -9.59 4.32
CA PHE A 19 -4.95 -9.54 5.42
C PHE A 19 -4.70 -8.41 6.42
N SER A 20 -3.48 -7.88 6.48
CA SER A 20 -3.09 -6.82 7.43
C SER A 20 -3.18 -5.41 6.85
N VAL A 21 -3.63 -5.25 5.60
CA VAL A 21 -3.60 -3.97 4.88
C VAL A 21 -4.25 -2.81 5.65
N PHE A 22 -5.34 -3.07 6.34
CA PHE A 22 -6.09 -2.03 7.08
C PHE A 22 -5.86 -2.06 8.59
N TYR A 23 -4.95 -2.91 9.08
CA TYR A 23 -4.58 -2.92 10.49
C TYR A 23 -3.50 -1.90 10.77
N ARG A 24 -3.67 -1.15 11.85
CA ARG A 24 -2.68 -0.21 12.36
C ARG A 24 -2.84 0.04 13.84
N GLU A 25 -1.80 0.56 14.48
CA GLU A 25 -1.90 1.04 15.83
C GLU A 25 -2.75 2.31 15.90
N VAL A 26 -3.74 2.29 16.77
CA VAL A 26 -4.56 3.45 17.12
C VAL A 26 -4.49 3.69 18.61
N LEU A 27 -4.63 4.96 19.00
CA LEU A 27 -4.70 5.31 20.41
C LEU A 27 -6.12 5.09 20.93
N PHE A 28 -6.26 4.17 21.84
CA PHE A 28 -7.52 3.79 22.45
C PHE A 28 -7.64 4.33 23.89
N SER A 29 -8.82 4.81 24.23
CA SER A 29 -9.15 5.27 25.56
C SER A 29 -10.56 4.81 25.92
N ASP A 30 -10.70 4.13 27.05
CA ASP A 30 -11.99 3.72 27.61
C ASP A 30 -12.02 4.06 29.10
N PRO A 31 -12.50 5.25 29.47
CA PRO A 31 -12.56 5.72 30.87
C PRO A 31 -13.41 4.82 31.78
N ASP A 32 -14.45 4.19 31.23
CA ASP A 32 -15.35 3.31 32.00
C ASP A 32 -14.66 2.02 32.44
N LYS A 33 -13.65 1.59 31.67
CA LYS A 33 -12.82 0.43 31.99
C LYS A 33 -11.48 0.79 32.65
N GLY A 34 -11.27 2.07 32.94
CA GLY A 34 -10.02 2.56 33.52
C GLY A 34 -8.83 2.53 32.56
N ILE A 35 -9.08 2.45 31.25
CA ILE A 35 -8.04 2.43 30.23
C ILE A 35 -7.72 3.86 29.81
N ASN A 36 -6.52 4.32 30.13
CA ASN A 36 -6.02 5.64 29.74
C ASN A 36 -4.99 5.48 28.62
N HIS A 37 -5.35 5.82 27.37
CA HIS A 37 -4.45 5.99 26.25
C HIS A 37 -3.51 4.79 25.99
N GLU A 38 -4.05 3.66 25.61
CA GLU A 38 -3.28 2.50 25.13
C GLU A 38 -3.24 2.46 23.61
N ASN A 39 -2.09 2.08 23.06
CA ASN A 39 -1.98 1.75 21.64
C ASN A 39 -2.49 0.33 21.42
N ILE A 40 -3.47 0.19 20.55
CA ILE A 40 -4.01 -1.11 20.15
C ILE A 40 -3.95 -1.28 18.65
N MET A 41 -3.78 -2.51 18.20
CA MET A 41 -3.95 -2.84 16.78
C MET A 41 -5.44 -2.89 16.45
N LYS A 42 -5.85 -2.12 15.47
CA LYS A 42 -7.24 -2.05 15.03
C LYS A 42 -7.31 -2.07 13.51
N GLU A 43 -8.30 -2.79 12.98
CA GLU A 43 -8.65 -2.71 11.57
C GLU A 43 -9.47 -1.45 11.31
N VAL A 44 -8.95 -0.55 10.49
CA VAL A 44 -9.60 0.69 10.10
C VAL A 44 -9.91 0.61 8.62
N LEU A 45 -11.13 0.19 8.30
CA LEU A 45 -11.58 0.03 6.92
C LEU A 45 -11.75 1.39 6.25
N PRO A 46 -11.46 1.48 4.94
CA PRO A 46 -11.69 2.70 4.19
C PRO A 46 -13.18 2.90 3.90
N ASP A 47 -13.56 4.16 3.78
CA ASP A 47 -14.84 4.55 3.20
C ASP A 47 -14.74 4.50 1.67
N ILE A 48 -15.67 3.83 1.01
CA ILE A 48 -15.73 3.73 -0.44
C ILE A 48 -16.73 4.76 -0.97
N ILE A 49 -16.25 5.63 -1.83
CA ILE A 49 -17.02 6.72 -2.42
C ILE A 49 -17.10 6.51 -3.93
N LEU A 50 -18.32 6.49 -4.45
CA LEU A 50 -18.55 6.43 -5.89
C LEU A 50 -18.71 7.85 -6.43
N MET A 51 -17.86 8.21 -7.38
CA MET A 51 -17.90 9.52 -8.04
C MET A 51 -18.69 9.45 -9.34
N PRO A 52 -19.59 10.39 -9.62
CA PRO A 52 -20.42 10.38 -10.82
C PRO A 52 -19.68 10.84 -12.08
N ASN A 53 -18.56 10.18 -12.38
CA ASN A 53 -17.73 10.47 -13.53
C ASN A 53 -17.23 9.20 -14.20
N ALA A 54 -16.59 9.35 -15.36
CA ALA A 54 -15.82 8.31 -16.01
C ALA A 54 -14.33 8.51 -15.73
N GLY A 55 -13.60 7.42 -15.54
CA GLY A 55 -12.17 7.50 -15.28
C GLY A 55 -11.46 6.15 -15.33
N THR A 56 -10.15 6.20 -15.36
CA THR A 56 -9.27 5.03 -15.42
C THR A 56 -8.48 4.81 -14.13
N LYS A 57 -8.62 5.70 -13.15
CA LYS A 57 -7.93 5.64 -11.85
C LYS A 57 -8.88 5.99 -10.73
N ALA A 58 -8.71 5.32 -9.60
CA ALA A 58 -9.31 5.73 -8.36
C ALA A 58 -8.39 6.76 -7.65
N MET A 59 -8.99 7.51 -6.74
CA MET A 59 -8.26 8.42 -5.86
C MET A 59 -8.29 7.87 -4.43
N MET A 60 -7.24 8.12 -3.69
CA MET A 60 -7.16 7.72 -2.29
C MET A 60 -6.76 8.92 -1.44
N TRP A 61 -7.44 9.09 -0.34
CA TRP A 61 -7.13 10.08 0.68
C TRP A 61 -7.02 9.40 2.04
N GLN A 62 -5.92 9.62 2.72
CA GLN A 62 -5.73 9.23 4.12
C GLN A 62 -5.26 10.42 4.93
N GLU A 63 -6.04 10.79 5.90
CA GLU A 63 -5.68 11.76 6.91
C GLU A 63 -5.21 11.03 8.17
N THR A 64 -4.13 11.50 8.76
CA THR A 64 -3.63 11.03 10.07
C THR A 64 -3.61 12.16 11.07
N ALA A 65 -4.54 13.11 10.93
CA ALA A 65 -4.69 14.20 11.87
C ALA A 65 -5.03 13.66 13.27
N GLY A 66 -4.32 14.17 14.25
CA GLY A 66 -4.51 13.79 15.63
C GLY A 66 -3.76 12.53 16.09
N VAL A 67 -3.80 12.34 17.39
CA VAL A 67 -3.04 11.31 18.09
C VAL A 67 -3.67 9.92 17.94
N LYS A 68 -4.97 9.86 17.68
CA LYS A 68 -5.72 8.61 17.68
C LYS A 68 -5.45 7.72 16.45
N ARG A 69 -5.15 8.30 15.30
CA ARG A 69 -4.86 7.57 14.05
C ARG A 69 -5.96 6.61 13.60
N ASP A 70 -7.21 6.85 14.00
CA ASP A 70 -8.36 5.98 13.74
C ASP A 70 -9.27 6.49 12.61
N THR A 71 -8.87 7.54 11.91
CA THR A 71 -9.63 8.09 10.78
C THR A 71 -9.57 7.17 9.58
N SER A 72 -10.73 6.79 9.04
CA SER A 72 -10.82 5.97 7.82
C SER A 72 -10.26 6.69 6.61
N ALA A 73 -9.53 5.95 5.78
CA ALA A 73 -9.17 6.41 4.44
C ALA A 73 -10.42 6.56 3.58
N ARG A 74 -10.34 7.37 2.55
CA ARG A 74 -11.37 7.51 1.52
C ARG A 74 -10.84 6.98 0.20
N PHE A 75 -11.50 5.96 -0.35
CA PHE A 75 -11.23 5.42 -1.67
C PHE A 75 -12.34 5.87 -2.61
N MET A 76 -12.00 6.69 -3.58
CA MET A 76 -12.94 7.32 -4.51
C MET A 76 -12.82 6.69 -5.88
N PHE A 77 -13.87 6.02 -6.33
CA PHE A 77 -13.91 5.29 -7.61
C PHE A 77 -14.85 5.96 -8.60
N PRO A 78 -14.47 6.07 -9.89
CA PRO A 78 -15.39 6.50 -10.92
C PRO A 78 -16.48 5.44 -11.13
N ILE A 79 -17.74 5.84 -11.30
CA ILE A 79 -18.84 4.89 -11.54
C ILE A 79 -18.78 4.28 -12.95
N PHE A 80 -18.07 4.91 -13.88
CA PHE A 80 -17.83 4.38 -15.22
C PHE A 80 -16.33 4.20 -15.46
N THR A 81 -15.91 2.98 -15.76
CA THR A 81 -14.52 2.68 -16.12
C THR A 81 -14.45 1.59 -17.17
N ALA A 82 -13.46 1.70 -18.06
CA ALA A 82 -13.07 0.65 -19.00
C ALA A 82 -11.90 -0.19 -18.49
N VAL A 83 -11.30 0.21 -17.36
CA VAL A 83 -10.18 -0.50 -16.73
C VAL A 83 -10.72 -1.61 -15.83
N ASP A 84 -9.94 -2.67 -15.69
CA ASP A 84 -10.25 -3.75 -14.75
C ASP A 84 -10.34 -3.23 -13.31
N LEU A 85 -11.42 -3.58 -12.64
CA LEU A 85 -11.72 -3.08 -11.30
C LEU A 85 -10.77 -3.65 -10.24
N GLU A 86 -10.33 -4.89 -10.43
CA GLU A 86 -9.33 -5.51 -9.54
C GLU A 86 -8.01 -4.76 -9.62
N ASP A 87 -7.53 -4.45 -10.83
CA ASP A 87 -6.31 -3.66 -11.02
C ASP A 87 -6.41 -2.27 -10.38
N MET A 88 -7.53 -1.60 -10.59
CA MET A 88 -7.76 -0.28 -9.98
C MET A 88 -7.77 -0.33 -8.45
N MET A 89 -8.38 -1.36 -7.87
CA MET A 89 -8.42 -1.56 -6.42
C MET A 89 -7.02 -1.87 -5.86
N ILE A 90 -6.28 -2.77 -6.51
CA ILE A 90 -4.92 -3.13 -6.09
C ILE A 90 -3.99 -1.91 -6.11
N GLU A 91 -4.04 -1.11 -7.16
CA GLU A 91 -3.27 0.15 -7.22
C GLU A 91 -3.64 1.10 -6.08
N THR A 92 -4.92 1.24 -5.80
CA THR A 92 -5.42 2.11 -4.71
C THR A 92 -4.95 1.61 -3.34
N MET A 93 -5.02 0.31 -3.10
CA MET A 93 -4.55 -0.31 -1.86
C MET A 93 -3.02 -0.22 -1.72
N GLY A 94 -2.27 -0.37 -2.79
CA GLY A 94 -0.83 -0.18 -2.80
C GLY A 94 -0.43 1.26 -2.43
N ARG A 95 -1.10 2.26 -3.02
CA ARG A 95 -0.90 3.67 -2.65
C ARG A 95 -1.27 3.92 -1.20
N TYR A 96 -2.36 3.34 -0.73
CA TYR A 96 -2.77 3.44 0.67
C TYR A 96 -1.70 2.87 1.61
N ARG A 97 -1.16 1.68 1.34
CA ARG A 97 -0.10 1.10 2.16
C ARG A 97 1.12 2.00 2.26
N TRP A 98 1.55 2.56 1.14
CA TRP A 98 2.66 3.50 1.12
C TRP A 98 2.38 4.75 1.93
N GLU A 99 1.26 5.40 1.67
CA GLU A 99 0.91 6.67 2.29
C GLU A 99 0.62 6.55 3.79
N ILE A 100 -0.04 5.50 4.23
CA ILE A 100 -0.29 5.31 5.67
C ILE A 100 1.03 5.06 6.42
N CYS A 101 1.93 4.28 5.87
CA CYS A 101 3.27 4.06 6.45
C CYS A 101 4.04 5.39 6.51
N ARG A 102 4.09 6.11 5.41
CA ARG A 102 4.78 7.41 5.33
C ARG A 102 4.24 8.41 6.36
N LYS A 103 2.95 8.50 6.52
CA LYS A 103 2.30 9.42 7.46
C LYS A 103 2.51 9.02 8.92
N ILE A 104 2.45 7.73 9.23
CA ILE A 104 2.70 7.22 10.58
C ILE A 104 4.16 7.45 10.98
N GLN A 105 5.10 7.20 10.07
CA GLN A 105 6.53 7.41 10.31
C GLN A 105 6.95 8.88 10.36
N GLY A 106 6.12 9.76 9.78
CA GLY A 106 6.37 11.21 9.80
C GLY A 106 7.67 11.59 9.11
N VAL A 107 8.50 12.38 9.78
CA VAL A 107 9.79 12.86 9.23
C VAL A 107 10.81 11.73 9.00
N HIS A 108 10.63 10.58 9.63
CA HIS A 108 11.51 9.42 9.51
C HIS A 108 11.02 8.36 8.50
N TRP A 109 10.07 8.71 7.64
CA TRP A 109 9.42 7.79 6.72
C TRP A 109 10.38 7.07 5.75
N ASN A 110 11.53 7.68 5.46
CA ASN A 110 12.58 7.14 4.58
C ASN A 110 13.89 6.83 5.31
N ASP A 111 13.88 6.82 6.64
CA ASP A 111 15.07 6.49 7.43
C ASP A 111 15.15 4.98 7.65
N ILE A 112 16.15 4.33 7.04
CA ILE A 112 16.33 2.87 7.11
C ILE A 112 16.44 2.34 8.55
N ARG A 113 16.85 3.16 9.50
CA ARG A 113 16.93 2.78 10.92
C ARG A 113 15.56 2.49 11.54
N GLU A 114 14.51 3.07 10.99
CA GLU A 114 13.13 2.88 11.45
C GLU A 114 12.51 1.53 11.01
N LYS A 115 13.16 0.82 10.09
CA LYS A 115 12.71 -0.50 9.60
C LYS A 115 11.23 -0.53 9.23
N SER A 116 10.81 0.40 8.38
CA SER A 116 9.45 0.49 7.85
C SER A 116 9.41 0.14 6.37
N LEU A 117 8.22 -0.12 5.86
CA LEU A 117 8.00 -0.39 4.44
C LEU A 117 8.60 0.70 3.55
N THR A 118 8.26 1.96 3.82
CA THR A 118 8.73 3.10 3.02
C THR A 118 10.23 3.31 3.15
N ALA A 119 10.78 3.15 4.34
CA ALA A 119 12.22 3.32 4.58
C ALA A 119 13.03 2.25 3.86
N GLU A 120 12.64 0.98 3.94
CA GLU A 120 13.36 -0.10 3.26
C GLU A 120 13.23 -0.02 1.74
N TYR A 121 12.06 0.39 1.23
CA TYR A 121 11.90 0.62 -0.21
C TYR A 121 12.76 1.79 -0.71
N CYS A 122 12.83 2.88 0.03
CA CYS A 122 13.70 4.00 -0.32
C CYS A 122 15.17 3.60 -0.34
N ASP A 123 15.63 2.84 0.65
CA ASP A 123 17.00 2.32 0.70
C ASP A 123 17.28 1.39 -0.50
N TYR A 124 16.40 0.45 -0.76
CA TYR A 124 16.48 -0.46 -1.90
C TYR A 124 16.56 0.29 -3.23
N MET A 125 15.68 1.26 -3.48
CA MET A 125 15.66 2.05 -4.72
C MET A 125 16.88 2.95 -4.87
N GLN A 126 17.39 3.47 -3.79
CA GLN A 126 18.55 4.38 -3.80
C GLN A 126 19.86 3.64 -4.03
N PHE A 127 20.01 2.45 -3.47
CA PHE A 127 21.28 1.71 -3.46
C PHE A 127 21.26 0.39 -4.26
N TYR A 128 20.28 0.17 -5.12
CA TYR A 128 20.11 -1.08 -5.86
C TYR A 128 21.35 -1.48 -6.68
N ARG A 129 22.09 -0.51 -7.21
CA ARG A 129 23.29 -0.76 -8.03
C ARG A 129 24.38 -1.47 -7.24
N LYS A 130 24.48 -1.20 -5.94
CA LYS A 130 25.46 -1.79 -5.02
C LYS A 130 24.95 -3.03 -4.30
N ASN A 131 23.70 -3.42 -4.53
CA ASN A 131 23.10 -4.54 -3.84
C ASN A 131 23.53 -5.86 -4.49
N PHE A 132 24.25 -6.68 -3.74
CA PHE A 132 24.77 -7.97 -4.21
C PHE A 132 23.69 -9.06 -4.35
N GLU A 133 22.55 -8.90 -3.71
CA GLU A 133 21.43 -9.84 -3.82
C GLU A 133 20.64 -9.68 -5.13
N LEU A 134 20.87 -8.60 -5.86
CA LEU A 134 20.23 -8.34 -7.15
C LEU A 134 21.12 -8.81 -8.29
N SER A 135 20.54 -9.61 -9.21
CA SER A 135 21.18 -9.95 -10.48
C SER A 135 21.32 -8.74 -11.39
N ALA A 136 22.20 -8.84 -12.40
CA ALA A 136 22.33 -7.78 -13.41
C ALA A 136 21.01 -7.50 -14.14
N ASP A 137 20.24 -8.55 -14.45
CA ASP A 137 18.91 -8.42 -15.07
C ASP A 137 17.93 -7.70 -14.14
N ALA A 138 17.88 -8.04 -12.85
CA ALA A 138 17.04 -7.37 -11.88
C ALA A 138 17.39 -5.89 -11.72
N LYS A 139 18.67 -5.54 -11.72
CA LYS A 139 19.14 -4.15 -11.67
C LYS A 139 18.71 -3.36 -12.90
N GLU A 140 18.78 -3.95 -14.09
CA GLU A 140 18.38 -3.30 -15.34
C GLU A 140 16.85 -3.11 -15.37
N LYS A 141 16.08 -4.10 -14.96
CA LYS A 141 14.62 -3.97 -14.83
C LYS A 141 14.21 -2.87 -13.87
N LEU A 142 14.88 -2.78 -12.73
CA LEU A 142 14.61 -1.73 -11.74
C LEU A 142 14.99 -0.35 -12.25
N LYS A 143 16.12 -0.21 -12.93
CA LYS A 143 16.54 1.02 -13.60
C LYS A 143 15.45 1.51 -14.57
N ASN A 144 14.92 0.60 -15.39
CA ASN A 144 13.86 0.93 -16.35
C ASN A 144 12.55 1.28 -15.65
N ALA A 145 12.21 0.59 -14.56
CA ALA A 145 11.02 0.91 -13.76
C ALA A 145 11.12 2.30 -13.12
N LEU A 146 12.26 2.64 -12.55
CA LEU A 146 12.53 3.97 -11.99
C LEU A 146 12.46 5.07 -13.05
N PHE A 147 13.00 4.83 -14.24
CA PHE A 147 12.92 5.77 -15.35
C PHE A 147 11.47 6.02 -15.76
N ARG A 148 10.67 4.97 -15.95
CA ARG A 148 9.25 5.07 -16.31
C ARG A 148 8.43 5.77 -15.23
N ALA A 149 8.74 5.55 -13.98
CA ALA A 149 8.08 6.18 -12.83
C ALA A 149 8.63 7.57 -12.50
N LYS A 150 9.58 8.10 -13.29
CA LYS A 150 10.25 9.38 -13.03
C LYS A 150 10.84 9.47 -11.62
N ASN A 151 11.47 8.38 -11.17
CA ASN A 151 12.02 8.21 -9.83
C ASN A 151 11.01 8.38 -8.67
N ASN A 152 9.73 8.18 -8.94
CA ASN A 152 8.71 8.12 -7.90
C ASN A 152 8.70 6.72 -7.27
N TYR A 153 9.28 6.57 -6.10
CA TYR A 153 9.43 5.29 -5.40
C TYR A 153 8.08 4.66 -5.03
N ARG A 154 7.09 5.48 -4.69
CA ARG A 154 5.74 5.00 -4.44
C ARG A 154 5.16 4.26 -5.64
N GLU A 155 5.29 4.81 -6.84
CA GLU A 155 4.75 4.19 -8.05
C GLU A 155 5.48 2.89 -8.42
N VAL A 156 6.78 2.78 -8.15
CA VAL A 156 7.52 1.52 -8.28
C VAL A 156 7.02 0.50 -7.26
N PHE A 157 6.85 0.90 -6.02
CA PHE A 157 6.26 0.04 -4.99
C PHE A 157 4.85 -0.45 -5.37
N VAL A 158 3.98 0.44 -5.84
CA VAL A 158 2.61 0.09 -6.25
C VAL A 158 2.62 -0.97 -7.35
N LYS A 159 3.55 -0.87 -8.31
CA LYS A 159 3.71 -1.89 -9.35
C LYS A 159 4.16 -3.23 -8.79
N ASP A 160 5.09 -3.23 -7.86
CA ASP A 160 5.54 -4.45 -7.18
C ASP A 160 4.43 -5.05 -6.31
N TYR A 161 3.68 -4.23 -5.61
CA TYR A 161 2.50 -4.65 -4.84
C TYR A 161 1.45 -5.32 -5.75
N GLN A 162 1.20 -4.75 -6.92
CA GLN A 162 0.30 -5.32 -7.92
C GLN A 162 0.80 -6.70 -8.40
N ASN A 163 2.08 -6.83 -8.69
CA ASN A 163 2.68 -8.10 -9.07
C ASN A 163 2.60 -9.13 -7.94
N TRP A 164 2.76 -8.71 -6.70
CA TRP A 164 2.65 -9.58 -5.54
C TRP A 164 1.23 -10.11 -5.37
N ILE A 165 0.22 -9.25 -5.39
CA ILE A 165 -1.19 -9.65 -5.26
C ILE A 165 -1.65 -10.54 -6.42
N LYS A 166 -1.34 -10.16 -7.66
CA LYS A 166 -1.88 -10.84 -8.85
C LYS A 166 -1.15 -12.12 -9.21
N TYR A 167 0.15 -12.16 -9.03
CA TYR A 167 1.00 -13.23 -9.58
C TYR A 167 1.73 -14.04 -8.50
N GLU A 168 2.44 -13.40 -7.60
CA GLU A 168 3.19 -14.10 -6.55
C GLU A 168 2.27 -14.93 -5.65
N SER A 169 1.10 -14.43 -5.31
CA SER A 169 0.10 -15.15 -4.53
C SER A 169 -0.42 -16.43 -5.21
N ARG A 170 -0.27 -16.51 -6.53
CA ARG A 170 -0.68 -17.67 -7.35
C ARG A 170 0.51 -18.55 -7.77
N GLY A 171 1.69 -18.33 -7.22
CA GLY A 171 2.90 -19.09 -7.49
C GLY A 171 3.69 -18.66 -8.72
N SER A 172 3.33 -17.54 -9.36
CA SER A 172 4.07 -16.98 -10.49
C SER A 172 5.01 -15.86 -10.00
N TYR A 173 6.28 -16.17 -9.86
CA TYR A 173 7.27 -15.25 -9.30
C TYR A 173 7.69 -14.18 -10.30
N ARG A 174 7.35 -12.94 -10.04
CA ARG A 174 7.65 -11.76 -10.87
C ARG A 174 8.51 -10.73 -10.18
N LEU A 175 8.62 -10.80 -8.85
CA LEU A 175 9.45 -9.90 -8.06
C LEU A 175 10.89 -10.44 -7.98
N ASN A 176 11.85 -9.53 -7.82
CA ASN A 176 13.19 -9.95 -7.41
C ASN A 176 13.21 -10.34 -5.92
N LYS A 177 14.29 -10.95 -5.49
CA LYS A 177 14.43 -11.44 -4.11
C LYS A 177 14.28 -10.33 -3.07
N VAL A 178 14.84 -9.15 -3.34
CA VAL A 178 14.85 -8.04 -2.37
C VAL A 178 13.45 -7.45 -2.21
N SER A 179 12.77 -7.12 -3.30
CA SER A 179 11.41 -6.56 -3.24
C SER A 179 10.43 -7.57 -2.64
N ARG A 180 10.53 -8.86 -2.99
CA ARG A 180 9.72 -9.91 -2.39
C ARG A 180 9.89 -9.98 -0.87
N GLN A 181 11.12 -9.92 -0.39
CA GLN A 181 11.40 -9.97 1.04
C GLN A 181 10.83 -8.77 1.79
N ILE A 182 10.91 -7.58 1.22
CA ILE A 182 10.31 -6.37 1.81
C ILE A 182 8.79 -6.51 1.87
N LEU A 183 8.15 -6.91 0.78
CA LEU A 183 6.69 -7.11 0.74
C LEU A 183 6.24 -8.18 1.73
N MET A 184 6.92 -9.31 1.81
CA MET A 184 6.59 -10.38 2.77
C MET A 184 6.80 -9.97 4.22
N THR A 185 7.68 -9.01 4.49
CA THR A 185 7.93 -8.52 5.85
C THR A 185 6.86 -7.54 6.31
N TYR A 186 6.39 -6.66 5.42
CA TYR A 186 5.53 -5.52 5.79
C TYR A 186 4.09 -5.62 5.26
N CYS A 187 3.82 -6.54 4.35
CA CYS A 187 2.51 -6.82 3.82
C CYS A 187 2.13 -8.30 4.08
#